data_c116bbd0e4e131b0b114e751bec9a4d4
#
_entry.id   c116bbd0e4e131b0b114e751bec9a4d4
#
_cell.length_a   1.000
_cell.length_b   1.000
_cell.length_c   1.000
_cell.angle_alpha   90.00
_cell.angle_beta   90.00
_cell.angle_gamma   90.00
#
_symmetry.space_group_name_H-M   'P 1'
#
loop_
_entity.id
_entity.type
_entity.pdbx_description
1 polymer ?
#
loop_
_entity_poly.entity_id
_entity_poly.type
_entity_poly.pdbx_seq_one_letter_code
_entity_poly.pdbx_strand_id
1 'polypeptide(L)'
;MKLRTSLPMLIGLLLLTCGSAQAEGELMVMPATTRVFNNHEQKVTVKNMGDAPLYLSISLQKVMNPGLVPETKVPLGELEHPGMLASPERLTLGPGQTRKVSLKSLFEPVEEELYRLYIVPVRSLKVDDAPKDKITAPMSVSIGYGVLVRHMPAPDKQHIGWSHHCDAGAITLVNTGNVRHVLSDVGKIGETVALFPGIPQHFPGKSLSLRDNDQARTLDCL
;
A
#
# COMPACT_ATOMS: atom_id res chain seq x y z
N MET A 1 -19.22 68.38 10.53
CA MET A 1 -19.62 68.06 9.13
C MET A 1 -19.27 66.58 8.84
N LYS A 2 -20.23 65.83 8.30
CA LYS A 2 -20.43 64.38 8.32
C LYS A 2 -19.38 63.58 7.52
N LEU A 3 -18.74 62.60 8.17
CA LEU A 3 -17.94 61.54 7.52
C LEU A 3 -18.54 60.17 7.91
N ARG A 4 -19.62 59.78 7.20
CA ARG A 4 -20.41 58.60 7.59
C ARG A 4 -20.76 57.64 6.41
N THR A 5 -19.98 57.58 5.32
CA THR A 5 -20.39 56.78 4.14
C THR A 5 -19.33 55.91 3.51
N SER A 6 -18.14 55.67 4.09
CA SER A 6 -17.06 54.89 3.43
C SER A 6 -16.86 53.46 3.98
N LEU A 7 -17.52 53.07 5.08
CA LEU A 7 -17.31 51.76 5.71
C LEU A 7 -17.96 50.59 4.96
N PRO A 8 -19.17 50.67 4.37
CA PRO A 8 -19.79 49.54 3.68
C PRO A 8 -19.13 49.23 2.33
N MET A 9 -18.47 50.18 1.68
CA MET A 9 -17.80 49.97 0.38
C MET A 9 -16.47 49.21 0.52
N LEU A 10 -15.80 49.31 1.67
CA LEU A 10 -14.56 48.61 1.95
C LEU A 10 -14.80 47.13 2.27
N ILE A 11 -15.94 46.77 2.89
CA ILE A 11 -16.32 45.39 3.21
C ILE A 11 -16.72 44.62 1.93
N GLY A 12 -17.34 45.28 0.95
CA GLY A 12 -17.72 44.69 -0.30
C GLY A 12 -16.52 44.33 -1.17
N LEU A 13 -15.41 45.04 -1.07
CA LEU A 13 -14.19 44.79 -1.89
C LEU A 13 -13.34 43.63 -1.32
N LEU A 14 -13.47 43.33 -0.02
CA LEU A 14 -12.72 42.24 0.63
C LEU A 14 -13.30 40.86 0.36
N LEU A 15 -14.56 40.75 -0.06
CA LEU A 15 -15.26 39.49 -0.36
C LEU A 15 -15.01 38.95 -1.78
N LEU A 16 -14.38 39.74 -2.66
CA LEU A 16 -14.14 39.36 -4.07
C LEU A 16 -12.78 38.67 -4.32
N THR A 17 -11.95 38.46 -3.29
CA THR A 17 -10.64 37.81 -3.44
C THR A 17 -10.61 36.34 -2.97
N CYS A 18 -11.75 35.63 -2.91
CA CYS A 18 -11.72 34.17 -2.80
C CYS A 18 -11.20 33.57 -4.11
N GLY A 19 -9.89 33.60 -4.29
CA GLY A 19 -9.23 32.81 -5.33
C GLY A 19 -9.55 31.34 -5.13
N SER A 20 -10.04 30.68 -6.19
CA SER A 20 -10.26 29.25 -6.20
C SER A 20 -8.93 28.55 -5.93
N ALA A 21 -8.78 27.93 -4.76
CA ALA A 21 -7.67 27.03 -4.50
C ALA A 21 -7.87 25.80 -5.39
N GLN A 22 -7.14 25.71 -6.48
CA GLN A 22 -7.14 24.56 -7.37
C GLN A 22 -6.31 23.46 -6.72
N ALA A 23 -6.95 22.35 -6.35
CA ALA A 23 -6.28 21.16 -5.87
C ALA A 23 -5.83 20.31 -7.07
N GLU A 24 -4.57 20.42 -7.46
CA GLU A 24 -3.98 19.63 -8.54
C GLU A 24 -4.06 18.14 -8.20
N GLY A 25 -4.87 17.40 -8.99
CA GLY A 25 -4.87 15.94 -9.11
C GLY A 25 -4.66 15.12 -7.82
N GLU A 26 -5.62 15.14 -6.89
CA GLU A 26 -5.59 14.29 -5.69
C GLU A 26 -6.11 12.89 -5.98
N LEU A 27 -5.26 11.88 -5.77
CA LEU A 27 -5.59 10.47 -5.98
C LEU A 27 -6.09 9.84 -4.69
N MET A 28 -7.24 9.16 -4.73
CA MET A 28 -7.75 8.30 -3.66
C MET A 28 -7.81 6.85 -4.13
N VAL A 29 -7.31 5.93 -3.31
CA VAL A 29 -7.30 4.48 -3.59
C VAL A 29 -7.87 3.71 -2.41
N MET A 30 -8.86 2.83 -2.65
CA MET A 30 -9.51 2.03 -1.62
C MET A 30 -9.86 0.63 -2.13
N PRO A 31 -9.71 -0.41 -1.30
CA PRO A 31 -9.13 -0.42 0.05
C PRO A 31 -7.60 -0.38 0.03
N ALA A 32 -6.97 -0.06 1.18
CA ALA A 32 -5.51 -0.11 1.32
C ALA A 32 -4.96 -1.55 1.40
N THR A 33 -5.81 -2.51 1.78
CA THR A 33 -5.49 -3.94 1.85
C THR A 33 -6.67 -4.75 1.33
N THR A 34 -6.38 -5.79 0.53
CA THR A 34 -7.42 -6.68 0.02
C THR A 34 -6.95 -8.14 0.00
N ARG A 35 -7.91 -9.08 -0.02
CA ARG A 35 -7.67 -10.51 -0.19
C ARG A 35 -8.24 -10.95 -1.53
N VAL A 36 -7.47 -11.75 -2.25
CA VAL A 36 -7.88 -12.33 -3.54
C VAL A 36 -7.88 -13.84 -3.40
N PHE A 37 -9.00 -14.45 -3.73
CA PHE A 37 -9.18 -15.89 -3.79
C PHE A 37 -9.30 -16.34 -5.24
N ASN A 38 -8.94 -17.59 -5.51
CA ASN A 38 -9.16 -18.16 -6.83
C ASN A 38 -10.67 -18.13 -7.17
N ASN A 39 -10.99 -17.91 -8.44
CA ASN A 39 -12.37 -17.78 -8.97
C ASN A 39 -13.18 -16.57 -8.42
N HIS A 40 -12.56 -15.68 -7.67
CA HIS A 40 -13.20 -14.44 -7.20
C HIS A 40 -12.40 -13.22 -7.65
N GLU A 41 -13.01 -12.41 -8.51
CA GLU A 41 -12.42 -11.13 -8.91
C GLU A 41 -12.54 -10.11 -7.78
N GLN A 42 -11.43 -9.52 -7.40
CA GLN A 42 -11.40 -8.40 -6.45
C GLN A 42 -11.18 -7.07 -7.18
N LYS A 43 -11.70 -6.00 -6.61
CA LYS A 43 -11.65 -4.67 -7.22
C LYS A 43 -11.11 -3.64 -6.25
N VAL A 44 -10.15 -2.86 -6.72
CA VAL A 44 -9.62 -1.68 -6.02
C VAL A 44 -10.22 -0.45 -6.69
N THR A 45 -10.86 0.39 -5.89
CA THR A 45 -11.47 1.64 -6.37
C THR A 45 -10.43 2.73 -6.41
N VAL A 46 -10.39 3.44 -7.51
CA VAL A 46 -9.49 4.56 -7.77
C VAL A 46 -10.34 5.76 -8.13
N LYS A 47 -10.15 6.88 -7.43
CA LYS A 47 -10.92 8.11 -7.66
C LYS A 47 -9.97 9.31 -7.77
N ASN A 48 -10.26 10.16 -8.72
CA ASN A 48 -9.66 11.48 -8.82
C ASN A 48 -10.47 12.46 -7.97
N MET A 49 -9.89 12.97 -6.90
CA MET A 49 -10.52 13.94 -6.00
C MET A 49 -10.22 15.39 -6.39
N GLY A 50 -9.27 15.59 -7.32
CA GLY A 50 -8.88 16.91 -7.80
C GLY A 50 -9.72 17.40 -8.98
N ASP A 51 -9.37 18.57 -9.47
CA ASP A 51 -10.03 19.31 -10.56
C ASP A 51 -9.32 19.15 -11.92
N ALA A 52 -8.16 18.50 -11.95
CA ALA A 52 -7.38 18.22 -13.16
C ALA A 52 -7.40 16.72 -13.52
N PRO A 53 -7.25 16.35 -14.81
CA PRO A 53 -7.15 14.95 -15.22
C PRO A 53 -5.92 14.27 -14.62
N LEU A 54 -6.10 13.01 -14.18
CA LEU A 54 -5.03 12.12 -13.70
C LEU A 54 -4.75 11.02 -14.72
N TYR A 55 -3.46 10.83 -15.02
CA TYR A 55 -2.96 9.69 -15.80
C TYR A 55 -2.24 8.76 -14.84
N LEU A 56 -2.65 7.51 -14.78
CA LEU A 56 -2.18 6.55 -13.79
C LEU A 56 -1.46 5.40 -14.48
N SER A 57 -0.31 5.02 -13.92
CA SER A 57 0.36 3.74 -14.18
C SER A 57 0.01 2.78 -13.04
N ILE A 58 -0.35 1.55 -13.40
CA ILE A 58 -0.77 0.52 -12.47
C ILE A 58 0.13 -0.69 -12.69
N SER A 59 0.78 -1.14 -11.62
CA SER A 59 1.66 -2.32 -11.66
C SER A 59 1.48 -3.18 -10.42
N LEU A 60 1.64 -4.47 -10.58
CA LEU A 60 1.58 -5.45 -9.51
C LEU A 60 2.95 -6.11 -9.36
N GLN A 61 3.47 -6.19 -8.13
CA GLN A 61 4.75 -6.81 -7.81
C GLN A 61 4.56 -7.85 -6.70
N LYS A 62 5.18 -9.02 -6.84
CA LYS A 62 5.22 -10.05 -5.79
C LYS A 62 6.26 -9.70 -4.74
N VAL A 63 5.91 -9.80 -3.46
CA VAL A 63 6.84 -9.65 -2.34
C VAL A 63 7.45 -11.02 -2.05
N MET A 64 8.76 -11.13 -2.18
CA MET A 64 9.48 -12.41 -2.04
C MET A 64 9.84 -12.74 -0.59
N ASN A 65 9.88 -11.73 0.28
CA ASN A 65 10.21 -11.86 1.70
C ASN A 65 9.14 -11.18 2.58
N PRO A 66 7.86 -11.60 2.51
CA PRO A 66 6.78 -10.96 3.25
C PRO A 66 7.05 -10.98 4.76
N GLY A 67 6.77 -9.85 5.41
CA GLY A 67 7.02 -9.68 6.86
C GLY A 67 8.43 -9.22 7.21
N LEU A 68 9.38 -9.17 6.27
CA LEU A 68 10.72 -8.63 6.48
C LEU A 68 10.87 -7.21 5.93
N VAL A 69 11.81 -6.46 6.49
CA VAL A 69 12.15 -5.10 6.06
C VAL A 69 13.67 -5.04 5.77
N PRO A 70 14.08 -4.53 4.59
CA PRO A 70 13.25 -4.05 3.47
C PRO A 70 12.55 -5.17 2.69
N GLU A 71 11.40 -4.84 2.09
CA GLU A 71 10.72 -5.77 1.17
C GLU A 71 11.51 -5.97 -0.13
N THR A 72 11.72 -7.22 -0.51
CA THR A 72 12.21 -7.60 -1.84
C THR A 72 11.02 -7.86 -2.75
N LYS A 73 10.93 -7.15 -3.86
CA LYS A 73 9.77 -7.20 -4.76
C LYS A 73 10.21 -7.52 -6.18
N VAL A 74 9.41 -8.35 -6.86
CA VAL A 74 9.63 -8.76 -8.25
C VAL A 74 8.41 -8.38 -9.08
N PRO A 75 8.56 -7.62 -10.18
CA PRO A 75 7.49 -7.33 -11.13
C PRO A 75 6.88 -8.61 -11.71
N LEU A 76 5.58 -8.62 -12.01
CA LEU A 76 4.92 -9.80 -12.58
C LEU A 76 5.54 -10.30 -13.88
N GLY A 77 6.03 -9.38 -14.72
CA GLY A 77 6.64 -9.71 -16.00
C GLY A 77 7.99 -10.44 -15.88
N GLU A 78 8.60 -10.46 -14.70
CA GLU A 78 9.85 -11.16 -14.39
C GLU A 78 9.60 -12.52 -13.71
N LEU A 79 8.34 -12.84 -13.37
CA LEU A 79 7.95 -14.12 -12.80
C LEU A 79 7.68 -15.12 -13.92
N GLU A 80 8.25 -16.31 -13.80
CA GLU A 80 8.00 -17.41 -14.74
C GLU A 80 6.52 -17.84 -14.73
N HIS A 81 5.93 -17.88 -13.52
CA HIS A 81 4.52 -18.24 -13.31
C HIS A 81 3.82 -17.22 -12.43
N PRO A 82 3.31 -16.11 -12.98
CA PRO A 82 2.58 -15.12 -12.21
C PRO A 82 1.24 -15.68 -11.68
N GLY A 83 1.02 -15.61 -10.38
CA GLY A 83 -0.20 -16.12 -9.73
C GLY A 83 -1.42 -15.21 -9.90
N MET A 84 -1.21 -13.94 -10.27
CA MET A 84 -2.25 -12.92 -10.32
C MET A 84 -2.07 -11.97 -11.50
N LEU A 85 -3.18 -11.29 -11.86
CA LEU A 85 -3.18 -10.17 -12.80
C LEU A 85 -3.86 -8.95 -12.19
N ALA A 86 -3.40 -7.77 -12.59
CA ALA A 86 -4.07 -6.49 -12.36
C ALA A 86 -4.44 -5.85 -13.70
N SER A 87 -5.65 -5.31 -13.82
CA SER A 87 -6.14 -4.68 -15.06
C SER A 87 -7.07 -3.49 -14.76
N PRO A 88 -6.94 -2.38 -15.48
CA PRO A 88 -5.96 -2.08 -16.53
C PRO A 88 -4.58 -1.69 -15.97
N GLU A 89 -3.54 -1.69 -16.82
CA GLU A 89 -2.19 -1.23 -16.47
C GLU A 89 -2.05 0.30 -16.56
N ARG A 90 -2.94 0.94 -17.30
CA ARG A 90 -3.00 2.41 -17.46
C ARG A 90 -4.43 2.87 -17.35
N LEU A 91 -4.62 4.03 -16.70
CA LEU A 91 -5.94 4.57 -16.46
C LEU A 91 -5.89 6.09 -16.54
N THR A 92 -6.87 6.68 -17.22
CA THR A 92 -7.09 8.12 -17.20
C THR A 92 -8.40 8.42 -16.45
N LEU A 93 -8.32 9.35 -15.51
CA LEU A 93 -9.45 9.81 -14.71
C LEU A 93 -9.62 11.32 -14.89
N GLY A 94 -10.76 11.74 -15.39
CA GLY A 94 -11.18 13.13 -15.31
C GLY A 94 -11.49 13.55 -13.87
N PRO A 95 -11.69 14.85 -13.62
CA PRO A 95 -12.07 15.38 -12.32
C PRO A 95 -13.28 14.65 -11.73
N GLY A 96 -13.18 14.24 -10.45
CA GLY A 96 -14.26 13.53 -9.72
C GLY A 96 -14.54 12.10 -10.20
N GLN A 97 -13.92 11.64 -11.29
CA GLN A 97 -14.18 10.30 -11.84
C GLN A 97 -13.65 9.18 -10.93
N THR A 98 -14.42 8.09 -10.94
CA THR A 98 -14.08 6.85 -10.23
C THR A 98 -13.98 5.70 -11.22
N ARG A 99 -12.97 4.85 -11.09
CA ARG A 99 -12.76 3.60 -11.83
C ARG A 99 -12.35 2.49 -10.88
N LYS A 100 -12.39 1.26 -11.38
CA LYS A 100 -11.98 0.07 -10.65
C LYS A 100 -10.80 -0.59 -11.36
N VAL A 101 -9.82 -1.00 -10.58
CA VAL A 101 -8.74 -1.88 -11.00
C VAL A 101 -9.12 -3.28 -10.55
N SER A 102 -9.22 -4.20 -11.49
CA SER A 102 -9.52 -5.61 -11.24
C SER A 102 -8.25 -6.37 -10.87
N LEU A 103 -8.36 -7.20 -9.84
CA LEU A 103 -7.35 -8.17 -9.43
C LEU A 103 -7.94 -9.57 -9.65
N LYS A 104 -7.28 -10.37 -10.46
CA LYS A 104 -7.72 -11.72 -10.81
C LYS A 104 -6.63 -12.73 -10.46
N SER A 105 -7.00 -13.76 -9.71
CA SER A 105 -6.18 -14.95 -9.50
C SER A 105 -6.13 -15.78 -10.78
N LEU A 106 -4.96 -16.27 -11.15
CA LEU A 106 -4.75 -17.15 -12.31
C LEU A 106 -4.81 -18.61 -11.90
N PHE A 107 -4.42 -18.91 -10.67
CA PHE A 107 -4.52 -20.25 -10.07
C PHE A 107 -4.64 -20.11 -8.55
N GLU A 108 -5.12 -21.15 -7.89
CA GLU A 108 -5.19 -21.17 -6.43
C GLU A 108 -3.78 -21.38 -5.85
N PRO A 109 -3.31 -20.46 -4.97
CA PRO A 109 -2.02 -20.63 -4.33
C PRO A 109 -2.09 -21.71 -3.24
N VAL A 110 -1.01 -22.45 -3.04
CA VAL A 110 -0.89 -23.44 -1.94
C VAL A 110 -0.72 -22.73 -0.61
N GLU A 111 0.01 -21.62 -0.61
CA GLU A 111 0.31 -20.76 0.53
C GLU A 111 -0.08 -19.33 0.24
N GLU A 112 -0.32 -18.54 1.27
CA GLU A 112 -0.56 -17.11 1.12
C GLU A 112 0.64 -16.41 0.47
N GLU A 113 0.39 -15.76 -0.66
CA GLU A 113 1.36 -14.93 -1.36
C GLU A 113 1.03 -13.45 -1.16
N LEU A 114 2.05 -12.61 -1.04
CA LEU A 114 1.89 -11.17 -0.85
C LEU A 114 2.30 -10.41 -2.09
N TYR A 115 1.46 -9.44 -2.47
CA TYR A 115 1.72 -8.54 -3.60
C TYR A 115 1.53 -7.09 -3.19
N ARG A 116 2.21 -6.18 -3.91
CA ARG A 116 2.00 -4.74 -3.86
C ARG A 116 1.42 -4.27 -5.19
N LEU A 117 0.18 -3.75 -5.14
CA LEU A 117 -0.43 -3.07 -6.28
C LEU A 117 -0.07 -1.59 -6.19
N TYR A 118 0.78 -1.13 -7.08
CA TYR A 118 1.16 0.27 -7.19
C TYR A 118 0.24 0.99 -8.17
N ILE A 119 -0.29 2.13 -7.73
CA ILE A 119 -1.10 3.05 -8.54
C ILE A 119 -0.43 4.40 -8.43
N VAL A 120 0.26 4.81 -9.49
CA VAL A 120 1.15 5.97 -9.49
C VAL A 120 0.71 6.96 -10.56
N PRO A 121 0.48 8.24 -10.19
CA PRO A 121 0.23 9.29 -11.16
C PRO A 121 1.46 9.50 -12.07
N VAL A 122 1.21 9.50 -13.38
CA VAL A 122 2.22 9.81 -14.39
C VAL A 122 1.98 11.24 -14.85
N ARG A 123 2.94 12.12 -14.60
CA ARG A 123 2.89 13.49 -15.10
C ARG A 123 3.57 13.55 -16.47
N SER A 124 2.91 14.18 -17.44
CA SER A 124 3.59 14.62 -18.65
C SER A 124 4.39 15.90 -18.30
N LEU A 125 5.69 15.85 -18.42
CA LEU A 125 6.49 17.07 -18.40
C LEU A 125 6.16 17.83 -19.69
N LYS A 126 5.31 18.84 -19.62
CA LYS A 126 5.26 19.88 -20.65
C LYS A 126 6.50 20.75 -20.44
N VAL A 127 7.47 20.58 -21.29
CA VAL A 127 8.53 21.58 -21.46
C VAL A 127 7.90 22.65 -22.35
N ASP A 128 7.20 23.60 -21.74
CA ASP A 128 6.85 24.84 -22.46
C ASP A 128 8.18 25.55 -22.76
N ASP A 129 8.29 26.15 -23.95
CA ASP A 129 9.46 26.84 -24.44
C ASP A 129 10.04 27.80 -23.39
N ALA A 130 10.92 27.29 -22.55
CA ALA A 130 11.63 28.08 -21.58
C ALA A 130 12.69 28.93 -22.34
N PRO A 131 12.79 30.26 -22.09
CA PRO A 131 13.88 31.07 -22.59
C PRO A 131 15.20 30.42 -22.21
N LYS A 132 16.12 30.29 -23.17
CA LYS A 132 17.40 29.56 -23.04
C LYS A 132 18.31 30.06 -21.91
N ASP A 133 17.97 31.17 -21.27
CA ASP A 133 18.80 31.83 -20.24
C ASP A 133 18.36 31.59 -18.80
N LYS A 134 17.27 30.83 -18.56
CA LYS A 134 16.83 30.48 -17.22
C LYS A 134 16.49 28.97 -17.12
N ILE A 135 17.40 28.22 -16.54
CA ILE A 135 17.13 26.82 -16.16
C ILE A 135 16.21 26.88 -14.95
N THR A 136 14.90 26.92 -15.20
CA THR A 136 13.90 26.69 -14.16
C THR A 136 13.59 25.20 -14.17
N ALA A 137 14.11 24.44 -13.21
CA ALA A 137 13.75 23.05 -13.02
C ALA A 137 12.51 23.00 -12.09
N PRO A 138 11.28 22.88 -12.62
CA PRO A 138 10.10 22.75 -11.77
C PRO A 138 10.16 21.41 -11.01
N MET A 139 10.26 21.47 -9.69
CA MET A 139 10.16 20.28 -8.87
C MET A 139 8.68 19.90 -8.73
N SER A 140 8.30 18.74 -9.22
CA SER A 140 6.97 18.19 -9.04
C SER A 140 7.02 16.93 -8.16
N VAL A 141 6.17 16.88 -7.13
CA VAL A 141 6.01 15.70 -6.25
C VAL A 141 4.76 14.96 -6.67
N SER A 142 4.87 13.65 -6.86
CA SER A 142 3.74 12.76 -7.14
C SER A 142 3.65 11.73 -6.02
N ILE A 143 2.47 11.58 -5.42
CA ILE A 143 2.21 10.57 -4.41
C ILE A 143 1.51 9.38 -5.07
N GLY A 144 2.15 8.22 -5.03
CA GLY A 144 1.56 6.95 -5.46
C GLY A 144 1.07 6.13 -4.27
N TYR A 145 0.15 5.20 -4.54
CA TYR A 145 -0.37 4.27 -3.55
C TYR A 145 0.16 2.86 -3.78
N GLY A 146 0.49 2.16 -2.69
CA GLY A 146 0.85 0.75 -2.68
C GLY A 146 -0.18 -0.06 -1.89
N VAL A 147 -1.19 -0.62 -2.56
CA VAL A 147 -2.21 -1.47 -1.94
C VAL A 147 -1.60 -2.83 -1.61
N LEU A 148 -1.83 -3.30 -0.38
CA LEU A 148 -1.42 -4.63 0.04
C LEU A 148 -2.42 -5.66 -0.46
N VAL A 149 -1.98 -6.58 -1.31
CA VAL A 149 -2.82 -7.62 -1.89
C VAL A 149 -2.34 -8.98 -1.40
N ARG A 150 -3.24 -9.69 -0.71
CA ARG A 150 -3.01 -11.03 -0.18
C ARG A 150 -3.70 -12.03 -1.10
N HIS A 151 -2.93 -12.86 -1.79
CA HIS A 151 -3.43 -13.96 -2.59
C HIS A 151 -3.53 -15.19 -1.70
N MET A 152 -4.77 -15.66 -1.51
CA MET A 152 -5.11 -16.59 -0.45
C MET A 152 -5.48 -17.96 -1.00
N PRO A 153 -5.08 -19.06 -0.33
CA PRO A 153 -5.71 -20.36 -0.53
C PRO A 153 -7.21 -20.28 -0.23
N ALA A 154 -8.00 -21.23 -0.73
CA ALA A 154 -9.42 -21.32 -0.42
C ALA A 154 -9.63 -21.44 1.09
N PRO A 155 -10.71 -20.83 1.64
CA PRO A 155 -10.92 -20.77 3.10
C PRO A 155 -10.92 -22.15 3.80
N ASP A 156 -11.43 -23.17 3.15
CA ASP A 156 -11.48 -24.56 3.64
C ASP A 156 -10.11 -25.29 3.62
N LYS A 157 -9.14 -24.73 2.90
CA LYS A 157 -7.76 -25.24 2.81
C LYS A 157 -6.78 -24.45 3.68
N GLN A 158 -7.23 -23.40 4.36
CA GLN A 158 -6.39 -22.60 5.22
C GLN A 158 -6.14 -23.28 6.54
N HIS A 159 -4.88 -23.31 6.97
CA HIS A 159 -4.49 -23.74 8.30
C HIS A 159 -3.49 -22.78 8.90
N ILE A 160 -3.64 -22.53 10.19
CA ILE A 160 -2.83 -21.62 10.98
C ILE A 160 -1.95 -22.43 11.92
N GLY A 161 -0.69 -22.09 11.97
CA GLY A 161 0.24 -22.71 12.91
C GLY A 161 1.58 -21.99 12.91
N TRP A 162 2.28 -22.08 14.01
CA TRP A 162 3.64 -21.60 14.11
C TRP A 162 4.43 -22.42 15.15
N SER A 163 5.72 -22.38 15.03
CA SER A 163 6.66 -23.00 15.97
C SER A 163 7.86 -22.07 16.18
N HIS A 164 8.70 -22.42 17.13
CA HIS A 164 9.99 -21.77 17.32
C HIS A 164 11.11 -22.79 17.49
N HIS A 165 12.30 -22.37 17.21
CA HIS A 165 13.51 -23.12 17.52
C HIS A 165 14.60 -22.17 17.99
N CYS A 166 15.56 -22.71 18.73
CA CYS A 166 16.66 -21.95 19.31
C CYS A 166 17.94 -22.25 18.52
N ASP A 167 18.59 -21.20 18.05
CA ASP A 167 19.88 -21.29 17.36
C ASP A 167 20.88 -20.31 17.99
N ALA A 168 22.06 -20.81 18.40
CA ALA A 168 23.26 -20.02 18.75
C ALA A 168 23.00 -18.61 19.37
N GLY A 169 22.03 -18.50 20.31
CA GLY A 169 21.74 -17.22 20.99
C GLY A 169 20.64 -16.40 20.33
N ALA A 170 19.82 -16.99 19.47
CA ALA A 170 18.65 -16.39 18.86
C ALA A 170 17.43 -17.33 18.91
N ILE A 171 16.23 -16.74 18.91
CA ILE A 171 14.97 -17.46 18.78
C ILE A 171 14.44 -17.21 17.39
N THR A 172 14.19 -18.27 16.64
CA THR A 172 13.63 -18.21 15.30
C THR A 172 12.17 -18.65 15.34
N LEU A 173 11.27 -17.77 14.90
CA LEU A 173 9.83 -18.07 14.74
C LEU A 173 9.56 -18.49 13.30
N VAL A 174 8.80 -19.58 13.16
CA VAL A 174 8.47 -20.15 11.83
C VAL A 174 6.97 -20.35 11.74
N ASN A 175 6.37 -19.92 10.64
CA ASN A 175 5.00 -20.27 10.31
C ASN A 175 4.95 -21.70 9.79
N THR A 176 4.17 -22.56 10.46
CA THR A 176 3.94 -23.96 10.07
C THR A 176 2.61 -24.16 9.36
N GLY A 177 1.82 -23.09 9.25
CA GLY A 177 0.59 -23.05 8.47
C GLY A 177 0.83 -22.60 7.03
N ASN A 178 -0.25 -22.40 6.28
CA ASN A 178 -0.20 -21.92 4.92
C ASN A 178 -0.77 -20.50 4.73
N VAL A 179 -1.15 -19.85 5.82
CA VAL A 179 -1.59 -18.45 5.83
C VAL A 179 -0.86 -17.68 6.91
N ARG A 180 -0.77 -16.38 6.76
CA ARG A 180 -0.13 -15.49 7.72
C ARG A 180 -0.70 -15.66 9.13
N HIS A 181 0.17 -15.83 10.10
CA HIS A 181 -0.13 -15.76 11.53
C HIS A 181 0.43 -14.46 12.13
N VAL A 182 -0.33 -13.79 12.98
CA VAL A 182 0.08 -12.50 13.56
C VAL A 182 0.27 -12.68 15.06
N LEU A 183 1.46 -12.35 15.54
CA LEU A 183 1.82 -12.29 16.95
C LEU A 183 1.92 -10.84 17.40
N SER A 184 1.49 -10.54 18.61
CA SER A 184 1.57 -9.20 19.21
C SER A 184 2.52 -9.19 20.40
N ASP A 185 2.93 -7.98 20.80
CA ASP A 185 3.84 -7.73 21.92
C ASP A 185 5.14 -8.53 21.83
N VAL A 186 5.66 -8.74 20.63
CA VAL A 186 6.87 -9.55 20.37
C VAL A 186 8.11 -8.80 20.82
N GLY A 187 8.72 -9.27 21.91
CA GLY A 187 9.90 -8.66 22.54
C GLY A 187 9.61 -7.37 23.31
N LYS A 188 8.63 -6.58 22.88
CA LYS A 188 8.15 -5.38 23.58
C LYS A 188 6.67 -5.14 23.32
N ILE A 189 6.02 -4.45 24.26
CA ILE A 189 4.60 -4.07 24.15
C ILE A 189 4.37 -3.21 22.91
N GLY A 190 3.32 -3.56 22.15
CA GLY A 190 2.90 -2.85 20.94
C GLY A 190 3.63 -3.30 19.65
N GLU A 191 4.67 -4.11 19.74
CA GLU A 191 5.33 -4.69 18.56
C GLU A 191 4.50 -5.83 17.98
N THR A 192 4.20 -5.77 16.68
CA THR A 192 3.43 -6.81 15.99
C THR A 192 4.28 -7.45 14.90
N VAL A 193 4.34 -8.76 14.89
CA VAL A 193 5.06 -9.56 13.90
C VAL A 193 4.10 -10.42 13.12
N ALA A 194 4.20 -10.35 11.79
CA ALA A 194 3.43 -11.19 10.88
C ALA A 194 4.32 -12.32 10.34
N LEU A 195 4.06 -13.53 10.77
CA LEU A 195 4.75 -14.73 10.29
C LEU A 195 4.09 -15.21 9.00
N PHE A 196 4.82 -15.19 7.91
CA PHE A 196 4.37 -15.73 6.61
C PHE A 196 4.93 -17.13 6.37
N PRO A 197 4.23 -17.98 5.63
CA PRO A 197 4.72 -19.29 5.22
C PRO A 197 6.10 -19.19 4.55
N GLY A 198 7.01 -20.10 4.90
CA GLY A 198 8.35 -20.16 4.31
C GLY A 198 9.31 -19.02 4.68
N ILE A 199 8.90 -18.03 5.50
CA ILE A 199 9.72 -16.88 5.88
C ILE A 199 9.97 -16.88 7.39
N PRO A 200 11.12 -17.40 7.88
CA PRO A 200 11.46 -17.37 9.30
C PRO A 200 11.77 -15.94 9.77
N GLN A 201 11.47 -15.67 11.04
CA GLN A 201 11.75 -14.42 11.72
C GLN A 201 12.75 -14.68 12.85
N HIS A 202 13.88 -13.95 12.87
CA HIS A 202 14.96 -14.15 13.82
C HIS A 202 14.98 -13.04 14.87
N PHE A 203 15.00 -13.43 16.12
CA PHE A 203 15.06 -12.54 17.28
C PHE A 203 16.31 -12.84 18.10
N PRO A 204 17.23 -11.88 18.27
CA PRO A 204 18.41 -12.09 19.09
C PRO A 204 18.02 -12.23 20.57
N GLY A 205 18.71 -13.12 21.28
CA GLY A 205 18.48 -13.37 22.72
C GLY A 205 18.02 -14.77 23.02
N LYS A 206 18.09 -15.13 24.31
CA LYS A 206 17.71 -16.45 24.83
C LYS A 206 16.28 -16.50 25.35
N SER A 207 15.62 -15.35 25.46
CA SER A 207 14.22 -15.26 25.92
C SER A 207 13.47 -14.28 25.04
N LEU A 208 12.23 -14.61 24.67
CA LEU A 208 11.36 -13.78 23.86
C LEU A 208 9.93 -13.83 24.42
N SER A 209 9.45 -12.71 24.91
CA SER A 209 8.05 -12.55 25.27
C SER A 209 7.20 -12.23 24.04
N LEU A 210 6.01 -12.77 23.97
CA LEU A 210 5.05 -12.49 22.89
C LEU A 210 3.62 -12.79 23.36
N ARG A 211 2.65 -12.38 22.57
CA ARG A 211 1.25 -12.71 22.76
C ARG A 211 0.66 -13.34 21.51
N ASP A 212 0.02 -14.47 21.67
CA ASP A 212 -0.68 -15.21 20.63
C ASP A 212 -2.17 -15.35 21.02
N ASN A 213 -3.08 -14.81 20.20
CA ASN A 213 -4.51 -14.77 20.48
C ASN A 213 -4.84 -14.35 21.93
N ASP A 214 -4.25 -13.23 22.36
CA ASP A 214 -4.37 -12.67 23.71
C ASP A 214 -3.73 -13.49 24.86
N GLN A 215 -3.13 -14.63 24.56
CA GLN A 215 -2.36 -15.42 25.53
C GLN A 215 -0.90 -14.98 25.53
N ALA A 216 -0.45 -14.49 26.69
CA ALA A 216 0.96 -14.17 26.87
C ALA A 216 1.79 -15.47 26.96
N ARG A 217 2.92 -15.50 26.26
CA ARG A 217 3.90 -16.60 26.26
C ARG A 217 5.31 -16.05 26.38
N THR A 218 6.17 -16.80 27.04
CA THR A 218 7.61 -16.56 27.04
C THR A 218 8.29 -17.79 26.46
N LEU A 219 9.15 -17.57 25.49
CA LEU A 219 9.96 -18.62 24.86
C LEU A 219 11.37 -18.49 25.43
N ASP A 220 11.90 -19.55 26.00
CA ASP A 220 13.24 -19.57 26.60
C ASP A 220 14.10 -20.63 25.92
N CYS A 221 15.31 -20.23 25.54
CA CYS A 221 16.36 -21.09 25.00
C CYS A 221 17.37 -21.43 26.10
N LEU A 222 17.47 -22.68 26.43
CA LEU A 222 18.40 -23.23 27.42
C LEU A 222 19.87 -23.16 26.95
#